data_ba3d052fac2accded107099344a0d591
#
_entry.id   ba3d052fac2accded107099344a0d591
#
_cell.length_a   1.000
_cell.length_b   1.000
_cell.length_c   1.000
_cell.angle_alpha   90.00
_cell.angle_beta   90.00
_cell.angle_gamma   90.00
#
_symmetry.space_group_name_H-M   'P 1'
#
loop_
_entity.id
_entity.type
_entity.pdbx_description
1 polymer ?
#
loop_
_entity_poly.entity_id
_entity_poly.type
_entity_poly.pdbx_seq_one_letter_code
_entity_poly.pdbx_strand_id
1 'polypeptide(L)'
;LPPEAKFAFYLDAEEENLTCEIKAVYGENTVDVTCRGGSAEDFRDLFKEHEIIDQVMQYFPEVDESGSVFHCGREEALIYQVLDQGIEALMTLGEVNSTDRFKRLSIRRMPKVSVGVSMESGLMDLSITLDDMTNEELLEVLNSYRRKKKYFRLKNGDFVNIEEDSVEILGQMMDALHLSPKEFVQGKMQLPVYRALYLDKMLEQSRSEEHTSE
;
A
#
# COMPACT_ATOMS: atom_id res chain seq x y z
N LEU A 1 26.82 -31.84 12.14
CA LEU A 1 26.47 -30.58 11.47
C LEU A 1 25.51 -29.83 12.39
N PRO A 2 25.73 -28.54 12.67
CA PRO A 2 24.79 -27.78 13.43
C PRO A 2 23.43 -27.79 12.71
N PRO A 3 22.30 -27.76 13.44
CA PRO A 3 20.99 -27.73 12.83
C PRO A 3 20.83 -26.46 11.97
N GLU A 4 20.16 -26.60 10.82
CA GLU A 4 19.88 -25.48 9.93
C GLU A 4 19.00 -24.45 10.64
N ALA A 5 19.37 -23.20 10.59
CA ALA A 5 18.61 -22.11 11.18
C ALA A 5 17.29 -21.87 10.44
N LYS A 6 16.20 -21.82 11.17
CA LYS A 6 14.90 -21.33 10.68
C LYS A 6 14.60 -19.99 11.34
N PHE A 7 14.11 -19.04 10.56
CA PHE A 7 13.83 -17.71 11.06
C PHE A 7 12.34 -17.43 11.18
N ALA A 8 11.97 -16.69 12.20
CA ALA A 8 10.63 -16.17 12.41
C ALA A 8 10.68 -14.68 12.69
N PHE A 9 9.79 -13.93 12.05
CA PHE A 9 9.68 -12.49 12.16
C PHE A 9 8.40 -12.12 12.88
N TYR A 10 8.50 -11.25 13.87
CA TYR A 10 7.37 -10.78 14.66
C TYR A 10 7.16 -9.30 14.40
N LEU A 11 6.07 -9.00 13.69
CA LEU A 11 5.71 -7.64 13.28
C LEU A 11 4.67 -7.05 14.22
N ASP A 12 4.89 -5.81 14.63
CA ASP A 12 3.95 -5.03 15.41
C ASP A 12 3.86 -3.59 14.90
N ALA A 13 2.80 -2.91 15.28
CA ALA A 13 2.58 -1.49 14.99
C ALA A 13 2.39 -0.73 16.30
N GLU A 14 3.27 0.23 16.54
CA GLU A 14 3.22 1.12 17.69
C GLU A 14 2.98 2.55 17.20
N GLU A 15 1.80 3.10 17.50
CA GLU A 15 1.39 4.45 17.08
C GLU A 15 1.68 4.74 15.59
N GLU A 16 2.80 5.36 15.30
CA GLU A 16 3.22 5.75 13.94
C GLU A 16 4.46 5.00 13.45
N ASN A 17 4.81 3.87 14.07
CA ASN A 17 5.99 3.10 13.71
C ASN A 17 5.69 1.60 13.63
N LEU A 18 6.32 0.93 12.67
CA LEU A 18 6.27 -0.52 12.55
C LEU A 18 7.54 -1.12 13.13
N THR A 19 7.41 -2.22 13.84
CA THR A 19 8.53 -2.94 14.46
C THR A 19 8.63 -4.36 13.95
N CYS A 20 9.86 -4.88 13.96
CA CYS A 20 10.18 -6.26 13.64
C CYS A 20 11.16 -6.81 14.68
N GLU A 21 10.84 -7.96 15.24
CA GLU A 21 11.74 -8.77 16.03
C GLU A 21 12.04 -10.07 15.29
N ILE A 22 13.28 -10.55 15.41
CA ILE A 22 13.76 -11.73 14.69
C ILE A 22 14.09 -12.82 15.70
N LYS A 23 13.55 -14.02 15.46
CA LYS A 23 13.95 -15.23 16.21
C LYS A 23 14.58 -16.24 15.26
N ALA A 24 15.63 -16.88 15.72
CA ALA A 24 16.26 -18.00 15.04
C ALA A 24 15.99 -19.29 15.81
N VAL A 25 15.58 -20.33 15.09
CA VAL A 25 15.26 -21.64 15.64
C VAL A 25 16.28 -22.65 15.14
N TYR A 26 17.01 -23.26 16.08
CA TYR A 26 18.02 -24.29 15.85
C TYR A 26 17.58 -25.60 16.52
N GLY A 27 16.85 -26.44 15.80
CA GLY A 27 16.26 -27.63 16.38
C GLY A 27 15.24 -27.28 17.47
N GLU A 28 15.56 -27.59 18.73
CA GLU A 28 14.70 -27.25 19.90
C GLU A 28 15.06 -25.91 20.55
N ASN A 29 16.14 -25.27 20.12
CA ASN A 29 16.61 -23.99 20.69
C ASN A 29 16.09 -22.82 19.89
N THR A 30 15.52 -21.83 20.59
CA THR A 30 15.08 -20.57 19.99
C THR A 30 15.85 -19.42 20.64
N VAL A 31 16.44 -18.55 19.81
CA VAL A 31 17.22 -17.40 20.26
C VAL A 31 16.71 -16.12 19.63
N ASP A 32 16.79 -15.02 20.36
CA ASP A 32 16.55 -13.69 19.80
C ASP A 32 17.78 -13.25 19.00
N VAL A 33 17.55 -12.82 17.77
CA VAL A 33 18.60 -12.32 16.90
C VAL A 33 18.79 -10.83 17.17
N THR A 34 20.00 -10.45 17.54
CA THR A 34 20.34 -9.06 17.86
C THR A 34 21.53 -8.59 17.04
N CYS A 35 21.55 -7.30 16.67
CA CYS A 35 22.68 -6.70 15.98
C CYS A 35 23.84 -6.33 16.90
N ARG A 36 23.68 -6.44 18.23
CA ARG A 36 24.72 -6.12 19.24
C ARG A 36 25.51 -7.33 19.76
N GLY A 37 25.45 -8.44 19.06
CA GLY A 37 26.19 -9.63 19.41
C GLY A 37 25.59 -10.34 20.64
N GLY A 38 24.89 -11.43 20.39
CA GLY A 38 24.49 -12.38 21.43
C GLY A 38 25.66 -13.23 21.90
N SER A 39 25.48 -13.98 23.00
CA SER A 39 26.41 -14.99 23.40
C SER A 39 26.70 -15.93 22.22
N ALA A 40 27.98 -16.12 21.95
CA ALA A 40 28.43 -17.10 20.94
C ALA A 40 28.18 -18.52 21.50
N GLU A 41 27.01 -19.06 21.17
CA GLU A 41 26.71 -20.46 21.45
C GLU A 41 27.14 -21.30 20.24
N ASP A 42 27.78 -22.41 20.47
CA ASP A 42 28.40 -23.24 19.41
C ASP A 42 27.41 -23.77 18.36
N PHE A 43 26.10 -23.71 18.64
CA PHE A 43 25.05 -24.13 17.71
C PHE A 43 24.53 -23.02 16.78
N ARG A 44 24.91 -21.76 17.02
CA ARG A 44 24.40 -20.62 16.26
C ARG A 44 25.20 -20.37 15.00
N ASP A 45 24.50 -20.11 13.90
CA ASP A 45 25.08 -19.64 12.66
C ASP A 45 25.00 -18.09 12.60
N LEU A 46 25.98 -17.45 13.25
CA LEU A 46 26.03 -16.00 13.34
C LEU A 46 26.16 -15.31 11.96
N PHE A 47 26.79 -16.00 11.01
CA PHE A 47 26.90 -15.47 9.65
C PHE A 47 25.51 -15.38 8.99
N LYS A 48 24.74 -16.46 9.09
CA LYS A 48 23.38 -16.51 8.56
C LYS A 48 22.45 -15.51 9.27
N GLU A 49 22.57 -15.39 10.59
CA GLU A 49 21.82 -14.41 11.36
C GLU A 49 22.14 -12.98 10.88
N HIS A 50 23.39 -12.69 10.58
CA HIS A 50 23.80 -11.38 10.09
C HIS A 50 23.23 -11.07 8.71
N GLU A 51 23.23 -12.04 7.80
CA GLU A 51 22.57 -11.89 6.49
C GLU A 51 21.08 -11.57 6.63
N ILE A 52 20.40 -12.22 7.58
CA ILE A 52 18.97 -11.96 7.85
C ILE A 52 18.76 -10.56 8.42
N ILE A 53 19.61 -10.13 9.36
CA ILE A 53 19.58 -8.74 9.87
C ILE A 53 19.71 -7.74 8.74
N ASP A 54 20.67 -7.92 7.85
CA ASP A 54 20.89 -7.00 6.72
C ASP A 54 19.66 -6.90 5.81
N GLN A 55 18.97 -8.01 5.58
CA GLN A 55 17.75 -8.01 4.79
C GLN A 55 16.56 -7.35 5.51
N VAL A 56 16.40 -7.57 6.82
CA VAL A 56 15.39 -6.90 7.64
C VAL A 56 15.65 -5.40 7.70
N MET A 57 16.89 -4.97 7.81
CA MET A 57 17.26 -3.56 7.87
C MET A 57 17.00 -2.79 6.57
N GLN A 58 16.75 -3.45 5.45
CA GLN A 58 16.30 -2.79 4.23
C GLN A 58 14.91 -2.16 4.39
N TYR A 59 14.08 -2.71 5.28
CA TYR A 59 12.72 -2.22 5.56
C TYR A 59 12.58 -1.63 6.98
N PHE A 60 13.42 -2.05 7.90
CA PHE A 60 13.45 -1.63 9.31
C PHE A 60 14.88 -1.16 9.67
N PRO A 61 15.29 0.03 9.18
CA PRO A 61 16.69 0.46 9.28
C PRO A 61 17.12 0.96 10.66
N GLU A 62 16.18 1.24 11.55
CA GLU A 62 16.47 1.74 12.89
C GLU A 62 16.43 0.59 13.90
N VAL A 63 17.29 0.63 14.90
CA VAL A 63 17.40 -0.40 15.95
C VAL A 63 17.35 0.26 17.31
N ASP A 64 16.61 -0.35 18.24
CA ASP A 64 16.54 0.11 19.62
C ASP A 64 17.87 -0.10 20.38
N GLU A 65 17.91 0.36 21.63
CA GLU A 65 19.12 0.23 22.47
C GLU A 65 19.51 -1.22 22.75
N SER A 66 18.55 -2.14 22.79
CA SER A 66 18.82 -3.58 22.99
C SER A 66 19.46 -4.23 21.77
N GLY A 67 19.26 -3.66 20.59
CA GLY A 67 19.70 -4.23 19.32
C GLY A 67 18.78 -5.34 18.78
N SER A 68 17.64 -5.61 19.41
CA SER A 68 16.74 -6.72 19.07
C SER A 68 15.40 -6.27 18.46
N VAL A 69 15.01 -5.00 18.61
CA VAL A 69 13.81 -4.46 18.03
C VAL A 69 14.18 -3.52 16.88
N PHE A 70 13.76 -3.88 15.68
CA PHE A 70 13.99 -3.11 14.46
C PHE A 70 12.76 -2.25 14.15
N HIS A 71 12.97 -0.99 13.81
CA HIS A 71 11.92 -0.01 13.50
C HIS A 71 12.03 0.45 12.05
N CYS A 72 10.90 0.63 11.38
CA CYS A 72 10.90 1.18 10.01
C CYS A 72 11.12 2.69 9.97
N GLY A 73 10.75 3.40 11.03
CA GLY A 73 10.74 4.86 11.06
C GLY A 73 9.32 5.42 10.86
N ARG A 74 9.16 6.72 11.13
CA ARG A 74 7.86 7.38 11.14
C ARG A 74 7.41 7.95 9.80
N GLU A 75 8.28 7.91 8.79
CA GLU A 75 7.95 8.41 7.46
C GLU A 75 6.93 7.49 6.77
N GLU A 76 5.85 8.07 6.26
CA GLU A 76 4.79 7.31 5.59
C GLU A 76 5.31 6.45 4.43
N ALA A 77 6.29 6.95 3.68
CA ALA A 77 6.90 6.22 2.58
C ALA A 77 7.55 4.91 3.02
N LEU A 78 8.19 4.89 4.20
CA LEU A 78 8.80 3.69 4.76
C LEU A 78 7.75 2.70 5.25
N ILE A 79 6.69 3.19 5.89
CA ILE A 79 5.55 2.36 6.32
C ILE A 79 4.89 1.72 5.10
N TYR A 80 4.62 2.50 4.05
CA TYR A 80 4.08 2.00 2.80
C TYR A 80 4.97 0.91 2.17
N GLN A 81 6.28 1.12 2.14
CA GLN A 81 7.24 0.17 1.60
C GLN A 81 7.23 -1.17 2.35
N VAL A 82 7.11 -1.15 3.67
CA VAL A 82 6.96 -2.39 4.47
C VAL A 82 5.69 -3.13 4.07
N LEU A 83 4.56 -2.44 3.94
CA LEU A 83 3.28 -3.06 3.57
C LEU A 83 3.25 -3.54 2.12
N ASP A 84 3.88 -2.82 1.21
CA ASP A 84 3.91 -3.13 -0.22
C ASP A 84 4.89 -4.25 -0.58
N GLN A 85 6.08 -4.25 -0.01
CA GLN A 85 7.17 -5.15 -0.38
C GLN A 85 7.78 -5.90 0.79
N GLY A 86 7.85 -5.28 1.98
CA GLY A 86 8.60 -5.80 3.10
C GLY A 86 8.03 -7.10 3.66
N ILE A 87 6.72 -7.21 3.79
CA ILE A 87 6.06 -8.42 4.31
C ILE A 87 6.36 -9.62 3.40
N GLU A 88 6.20 -9.46 2.09
CA GLU A 88 6.49 -10.52 1.12
C GLU A 88 7.96 -10.91 1.12
N ALA A 89 8.86 -9.94 1.22
CA ALA A 89 10.29 -10.20 1.33
C ALA A 89 10.64 -11.02 2.57
N LEU A 90 10.05 -10.71 3.73
CA LEU A 90 10.25 -11.48 4.96
C LEU A 90 9.66 -12.89 4.85
N MET A 91 8.52 -13.05 4.19
CA MET A 91 7.89 -14.36 3.97
C MET A 91 8.76 -15.31 3.13
N THR A 92 9.63 -14.79 2.28
CA THR A 92 10.61 -15.60 1.55
C THR A 92 11.77 -16.09 2.43
N LEU A 93 12.02 -15.44 3.56
CA LEU A 93 13.12 -15.72 4.48
C LEU A 93 12.71 -16.64 5.64
N GLY A 94 11.45 -16.64 6.00
CA GLY A 94 10.96 -17.44 7.13
C GLY A 94 9.49 -17.19 7.44
N GLU A 95 9.09 -17.61 8.64
CA GLU A 95 7.72 -17.45 9.13
C GLU A 95 7.49 -15.99 9.55
N VAL A 96 6.35 -15.42 9.16
CA VAL A 96 5.95 -14.07 9.53
C VAL A 96 4.72 -14.11 10.42
N ASN A 97 4.86 -13.57 11.64
CA ASN A 97 3.78 -13.40 12.61
C ASN A 97 3.52 -11.92 12.82
N SER A 98 2.26 -11.53 12.88
CA SER A 98 1.85 -10.14 13.04
C SER A 98 0.84 -10.01 14.17
N THR A 99 0.93 -8.92 14.93
CA THR A 99 -0.09 -8.56 15.92
C THR A 99 -1.36 -8.06 15.22
N ASP A 100 -2.47 -8.05 15.95
CA ASP A 100 -3.73 -7.49 15.43
C ASP A 100 -3.60 -6.02 15.06
N ARG A 101 -2.79 -5.24 15.79
CA ARG A 101 -2.51 -3.84 15.46
C ARG A 101 -1.85 -3.71 14.10
N PHE A 102 -0.87 -4.55 13.81
CA PHE A 102 -0.20 -4.56 12.51
C PHE A 102 -1.15 -4.98 11.37
N LYS A 103 -1.97 -6.01 11.61
CA LYS A 103 -2.93 -6.53 10.62
C LYS A 103 -4.03 -5.53 10.23
N ARG A 104 -4.29 -4.53 11.07
CA ARG A 104 -5.25 -3.45 10.76
C ARG A 104 -4.73 -2.47 9.72
N LEU A 105 -3.41 -2.39 9.54
CA LEU A 105 -2.80 -1.59 8.49
C LEU A 105 -2.83 -2.36 7.18
N SER A 106 -3.30 -1.73 6.13
CA SER A 106 -3.36 -2.36 4.82
C SER A 106 -3.18 -1.35 3.69
N ILE A 107 -2.75 -1.87 2.56
CA ILE A 107 -2.91 -1.16 1.29
C ILE A 107 -4.25 -1.62 0.73
N ARG A 108 -5.22 -0.71 0.71
CA ARG A 108 -6.56 -0.98 0.20
C ARG A 108 -6.61 -0.76 -1.29
N ARG A 109 -7.44 -1.55 -1.95
CA ARG A 109 -7.87 -1.22 -3.30
C ARG A 109 -8.70 0.06 -3.27
N MET A 110 -8.64 0.83 -4.35
CA MET A 110 -9.49 1.98 -4.53
C MET A 110 -10.96 1.57 -4.35
N PRO A 111 -11.71 2.20 -3.44
CA PRO A 111 -13.15 1.96 -3.33
C PRO A 111 -13.85 2.18 -4.65
N LYS A 112 -14.95 1.45 -4.83
CA LYS A 112 -15.73 1.54 -6.06
C LYS A 112 -16.32 2.94 -6.23
N VAL A 113 -16.01 3.55 -7.37
CA VAL A 113 -16.62 4.81 -7.80
C VAL A 113 -17.54 4.53 -8.98
N SER A 114 -18.81 4.88 -8.81
CA SER A 114 -19.81 4.75 -9.87
C SER A 114 -20.08 6.11 -10.52
N VAL A 115 -20.02 6.15 -11.82
CA VAL A 115 -20.30 7.37 -12.62
C VAL A 115 -21.58 7.15 -13.38
N GLY A 116 -22.59 7.92 -13.04
CA GLY A 116 -23.87 7.96 -13.75
C GLY A 116 -23.89 9.09 -14.78
N VAL A 117 -24.40 8.79 -15.96
CA VAL A 117 -24.55 9.79 -17.04
C VAL A 117 -25.99 9.73 -17.56
N SER A 118 -26.66 10.88 -17.59
CA SER A 118 -27.95 11.04 -18.27
C SER A 118 -27.89 12.26 -19.18
N MET A 119 -28.67 12.21 -20.26
CA MET A 119 -28.72 13.30 -21.22
C MET A 119 -30.15 13.85 -21.34
N GLU A 120 -30.28 15.14 -21.14
CA GLU A 120 -31.54 15.84 -21.27
C GLU A 120 -31.32 17.24 -21.88
N SER A 121 -32.12 17.57 -22.89
CA SER A 121 -32.15 18.91 -23.50
C SER A 121 -30.78 19.46 -23.98
N GLY A 122 -29.93 18.58 -24.54
CA GLY A 122 -28.61 18.98 -25.04
C GLY A 122 -27.51 19.13 -23.95
N LEU A 123 -27.85 18.80 -22.72
CA LEU A 123 -26.91 18.75 -21.59
C LEU A 123 -26.73 17.33 -21.09
N MET A 124 -25.52 17.05 -20.61
CA MET A 124 -25.18 15.81 -19.96
C MET A 124 -25.15 16.04 -18.45
N ASP A 125 -25.95 15.28 -17.72
CA ASP A 125 -25.89 15.23 -16.28
C ASP A 125 -24.89 14.12 -15.86
N LEU A 126 -23.85 14.51 -15.16
CA LEU A 126 -22.86 13.61 -14.60
C LEU A 126 -23.08 13.48 -13.09
N SER A 127 -23.18 12.26 -12.60
CA SER A 127 -23.29 11.96 -11.16
C SER A 127 -22.21 10.98 -10.73
N ILE A 128 -21.61 11.22 -9.57
CA ILE A 128 -20.56 10.36 -8.98
C ILE A 128 -21.06 9.84 -7.65
N THR A 129 -21.04 8.53 -7.50
CA THR A 129 -21.44 7.84 -6.27
C THR A 129 -20.23 7.05 -5.72
N LEU A 130 -19.97 7.22 -4.43
CA LEU A 130 -18.85 6.61 -3.73
C LEU A 130 -19.33 5.52 -2.76
N ASP A 131 -18.60 4.41 -2.73
CA ASP A 131 -18.69 3.39 -1.70
C ASP A 131 -17.47 3.49 -0.78
N ASP A 132 -17.67 3.48 0.54
CA ASP A 132 -16.61 3.44 1.56
C ASP A 132 -15.52 4.53 1.45
N MET A 133 -15.83 5.63 0.81
CA MET A 133 -14.94 6.77 0.66
C MET A 133 -15.73 8.07 0.71
N THR A 134 -15.18 9.08 1.37
CA THR A 134 -15.75 10.43 1.37
C THR A 134 -15.36 11.19 0.11
N ASN A 135 -16.16 12.22 -0.25
CA ASN A 135 -15.81 13.12 -1.36
C ASN A 135 -14.46 13.82 -1.14
N GLU A 136 -14.15 14.16 0.10
CA GLU A 136 -12.87 14.79 0.47
C GLU A 136 -11.70 13.84 0.24
N GLU A 137 -11.85 12.57 0.60
CA GLU A 137 -10.83 11.54 0.36
C GLU A 137 -10.63 11.28 -1.13
N LEU A 138 -11.71 11.22 -1.92
CA LEU A 138 -11.61 11.12 -3.39
C LEU A 138 -10.87 12.33 -3.98
N LEU A 139 -11.17 13.54 -3.51
CA LEU A 139 -10.48 14.74 -3.94
C LEU A 139 -8.96 14.64 -3.70
N GLU A 140 -8.56 14.18 -2.53
CA GLU A 140 -7.14 14.00 -2.18
C GLU A 140 -6.46 12.89 -3.01
N VAL A 141 -7.18 11.80 -3.28
CA VAL A 141 -6.69 10.74 -4.18
C VAL A 141 -6.45 11.28 -5.59
N LEU A 142 -7.38 12.04 -6.16
CA LEU A 142 -7.25 12.62 -7.50
C LEU A 142 -6.16 13.71 -7.55
N ASN A 143 -6.02 14.51 -6.51
CA ASN A 143 -4.89 15.45 -6.39
C ASN A 143 -3.54 14.73 -6.30
N SER A 144 -3.50 13.62 -5.57
CA SER A 144 -2.30 12.77 -5.47
C SER A 144 -1.95 12.12 -6.82
N TYR A 145 -2.94 11.68 -7.57
CA TYR A 145 -2.79 11.19 -8.94
C TYR A 145 -2.16 12.26 -9.86
N ARG A 146 -2.67 13.49 -9.85
CA ARG A 146 -2.10 14.60 -10.63
C ARG A 146 -0.66 14.94 -10.25
N ARG A 147 -0.32 14.79 -8.97
CA ARG A 147 1.06 14.98 -8.46
C ARG A 147 1.96 13.78 -8.71
N LYS A 148 1.49 12.72 -9.37
CA LYS A 148 2.20 11.48 -9.65
C LYS A 148 2.73 10.79 -8.39
N LYS A 149 1.96 10.86 -7.31
CA LYS A 149 2.25 10.10 -6.09
C LYS A 149 1.86 8.64 -6.27
N LYS A 150 2.54 7.74 -5.57
CA LYS A 150 2.27 6.30 -5.62
C LYS A 150 1.13 5.86 -4.73
N TYR A 151 0.89 6.58 -3.64
CA TYR A 151 -0.12 6.27 -2.64
C TYR A 151 -0.73 7.52 -2.03
N PHE A 152 -1.90 7.32 -1.40
CA PHE A 152 -2.53 8.28 -0.48
C PHE A 152 -2.89 7.55 0.81
N ARG A 153 -2.65 8.17 1.97
CA ARG A 153 -3.03 7.62 3.27
C ARG A 153 -4.37 8.17 3.71
N LEU A 154 -5.35 7.29 3.93
CA LEU A 154 -6.68 7.63 4.44
C LEU A 154 -6.61 8.05 5.90
N LYS A 155 -7.66 8.74 6.39
CA LYS A 155 -7.76 9.18 7.79
C LYS A 155 -7.75 8.03 8.79
N ASN A 156 -8.22 6.84 8.39
CA ASN A 156 -8.20 5.64 9.23
C ASN A 156 -6.81 4.96 9.31
N GLY A 157 -5.80 5.48 8.60
CA GLY A 157 -4.43 4.95 8.57
C GLY A 157 -4.13 3.98 7.43
N ASP A 158 -5.14 3.49 6.70
CA ASP A 158 -4.94 2.65 5.52
C ASP A 158 -4.36 3.45 4.34
N PHE A 159 -3.67 2.74 3.45
CA PHE A 159 -3.15 3.31 2.22
C PHE A 159 -4.01 2.92 1.03
N VAL A 160 -4.13 3.82 0.06
CA VAL A 160 -4.70 3.56 -1.26
C VAL A 160 -3.58 3.64 -2.29
N ASN A 161 -3.47 2.64 -3.13
CA ASN A 161 -2.52 2.65 -4.25
C ASN A 161 -3.05 3.56 -5.36
N ILE A 162 -2.33 4.63 -5.67
CA ILE A 162 -2.70 5.60 -6.72
C ILE A 162 -2.37 5.08 -8.13
N GLU A 163 -1.44 4.13 -8.24
CA GLU A 163 -1.06 3.52 -9.52
C GLU A 163 -2.07 2.46 -10.01
N GLU A 164 -3.18 2.26 -9.28
CA GLU A 164 -4.25 1.36 -9.73
C GLU A 164 -4.96 1.88 -11.00
N ASP A 165 -5.33 0.96 -11.89
CA ASP A 165 -6.04 1.25 -13.13
C ASP A 165 -7.35 2.03 -12.90
N SER A 166 -8.07 1.74 -11.81
CA SER A 166 -9.31 2.44 -11.44
C SER A 166 -9.09 3.92 -11.15
N VAL A 167 -7.97 4.28 -10.53
CA VAL A 167 -7.60 5.68 -10.28
C VAL A 167 -7.20 6.37 -11.59
N GLU A 168 -6.45 5.68 -12.44
CA GLU A 168 -6.05 6.17 -13.75
C GLU A 168 -7.26 6.45 -14.64
N ILE A 169 -8.25 5.55 -14.67
CA ILE A 169 -9.50 5.74 -15.41
C ILE A 169 -10.23 6.99 -14.94
N LEU A 170 -10.36 7.19 -13.63
CA LEU A 170 -10.99 8.40 -13.08
C LEU A 170 -10.22 9.67 -13.46
N GLY A 171 -8.91 9.64 -13.39
CA GLY A 171 -8.03 10.72 -13.79
C GLY A 171 -8.18 11.07 -15.28
N GLN A 172 -8.20 10.07 -16.14
CA GLN A 172 -8.42 10.24 -17.59
C GLN A 172 -9.82 10.80 -17.90
N MET A 173 -10.84 10.31 -17.18
CA MET A 173 -12.20 10.81 -17.28
C MET A 173 -12.31 12.30 -16.92
N MET A 174 -11.69 12.68 -15.83
CA MET A 174 -11.60 14.05 -15.36
C MET A 174 -10.91 14.95 -16.39
N ASP A 175 -9.79 14.50 -16.95
CA ASP A 175 -9.05 15.25 -17.98
C ASP A 175 -9.82 15.34 -19.29
N ALA A 176 -10.49 14.29 -19.73
CA ALA A 176 -11.31 14.28 -20.93
C ALA A 176 -12.51 15.24 -20.84
N LEU A 177 -13.07 15.38 -19.65
CA LEU A 177 -14.17 16.30 -19.38
C LEU A 177 -13.70 17.74 -19.06
N HIS A 178 -12.39 17.98 -19.05
CA HIS A 178 -11.78 19.26 -18.67
C HIS A 178 -12.23 19.78 -17.31
N LEU A 179 -12.32 18.86 -16.34
CA LEU A 179 -12.72 19.15 -14.98
C LEU A 179 -11.51 19.17 -14.03
N SER A 180 -11.53 20.10 -13.07
CA SER A 180 -10.63 20.03 -11.94
C SER A 180 -11.05 18.89 -10.99
N PRO A 181 -10.14 18.35 -10.15
CA PRO A 181 -10.51 17.37 -9.14
C PRO A 181 -11.68 17.83 -8.26
N LYS A 182 -11.69 19.09 -7.88
CA LYS A 182 -12.74 19.69 -7.05
C LYS A 182 -14.10 19.71 -7.76
N GLU A 183 -14.14 20.06 -9.04
CA GLU A 183 -15.36 20.04 -9.85
C GLU A 183 -15.87 18.62 -10.05
N PHE A 184 -14.97 17.68 -10.35
CA PHE A 184 -15.30 16.28 -10.57
C PHE A 184 -15.95 15.63 -9.33
N VAL A 185 -15.43 15.93 -8.15
CA VAL A 185 -15.87 15.35 -6.86
C VAL A 185 -17.18 15.95 -6.35
N GLN A 186 -17.65 17.09 -6.88
CA GLN A 186 -18.93 17.69 -6.48
C GLN A 186 -20.13 16.75 -6.68
N GLY A 187 -19.96 15.70 -7.47
CA GLY A 187 -20.89 14.58 -7.56
C GLY A 187 -22.09 14.79 -8.48
N LYS A 188 -22.44 16.01 -8.80
CA LYS A 188 -23.51 16.37 -9.74
C LYS A 188 -23.12 17.59 -10.56
N MET A 189 -23.11 17.47 -11.89
CA MET A 189 -22.81 18.60 -12.77
C MET A 189 -23.48 18.45 -14.12
N GLN A 190 -23.76 19.58 -14.76
CA GLN A 190 -24.27 19.63 -16.13
C GLN A 190 -23.13 20.02 -17.06
N LEU A 191 -22.93 19.23 -18.10
CA LEU A 191 -21.90 19.44 -19.11
C LEU A 191 -22.49 19.48 -20.49
N PRO A 192 -21.90 20.26 -21.44
CA PRO A 192 -22.31 20.22 -22.84
C PRO A 192 -22.14 18.81 -23.44
N VAL A 193 -23.06 18.39 -24.28
CA VAL A 193 -23.10 17.04 -24.88
C VAL A 193 -21.81 16.70 -25.66
N TYR A 194 -21.15 17.69 -26.25
CA TYR A 194 -19.90 17.42 -26.98
C TYR A 194 -18.81 16.84 -26.11
N ARG A 195 -18.81 17.07 -24.79
CA ARG A 195 -17.89 16.44 -23.84
C ARG A 195 -18.18 14.96 -23.62
N ALA A 196 -19.42 14.51 -23.83
CA ALA A 196 -19.81 13.12 -23.73
C ALA A 196 -19.14 12.25 -24.81
N LEU A 197 -18.82 12.78 -25.98
CA LEU A 197 -18.14 12.06 -27.05
C LEU A 197 -16.75 11.62 -26.66
N TYR A 198 -16.05 12.40 -25.87
CA TYR A 198 -14.74 12.04 -25.33
C TYR A 198 -14.84 10.93 -24.29
N LEU A 199 -15.90 10.94 -23.49
CA LEU A 199 -16.17 9.93 -22.47
C LEU A 199 -16.45 8.56 -23.10
N ASP A 200 -17.28 8.49 -24.14
CA ASP A 200 -17.59 7.26 -24.88
C ASP A 200 -16.35 6.63 -25.50
N LYS A 201 -15.51 7.43 -26.16
CA LYS A 201 -14.24 6.93 -26.72
C LYS A 201 -13.31 6.36 -25.67
N MET A 202 -13.26 6.96 -24.51
CA MET A 202 -12.41 6.51 -23.41
C MET A 202 -12.90 5.21 -22.79
N LEU A 203 -14.21 5.05 -22.61
CA LEU A 203 -14.83 3.83 -22.10
C LEU A 203 -14.70 2.66 -23.09
N GLU A 204 -14.72 2.90 -24.40
CA GLU A 204 -14.45 1.90 -25.44
C GLU A 204 -13.00 1.43 -25.41
N GLN A 205 -12.02 2.33 -25.22
CA GLN A 205 -10.60 1.98 -25.09
C GLN A 205 -10.32 1.14 -23.86
N SER A 206 -10.89 1.48 -22.71
CA SER A 206 -10.70 0.69 -21.47
C SER A 206 -11.30 -0.72 -21.58
N ARG A 207 -12.44 -0.89 -22.28
CA ARG A 207 -13.03 -2.22 -22.55
C ARG A 207 -12.20 -3.05 -23.49
N SER A 208 -11.54 -2.44 -24.47
CA SER A 208 -10.67 -3.18 -25.41
C SER A 208 -9.36 -3.64 -24.75
N GLU A 209 -8.85 -2.92 -23.77
CA GLU A 209 -7.66 -3.30 -23.02
C GLU A 209 -7.95 -4.44 -22.03
N GLU A 210 -9.13 -4.50 -21.40
CA GLU A 210 -9.54 -5.62 -20.57
C GLU A 210 -9.70 -6.94 -21.35
N HIS A 211 -10.08 -6.88 -22.64
CA HIS A 211 -10.21 -8.06 -23.51
C HIS A 211 -8.90 -8.59 -24.08
N THR A 212 -7.80 -7.84 -24.01
CA THR A 212 -6.48 -8.26 -24.48
C THR A 212 -5.59 -8.86 -23.39
N SER A 213 -6.07 -8.96 -22.14
CA SER A 213 -5.34 -9.49 -20.98
C SER A 213 -5.72 -10.93 -20.60
N GLU A 214 -6.45 -11.67 -21.45
CA GLU A 214 -6.72 -13.11 -21.28
C GLU A 214 -5.74 -13.98 -22.08
#